data_989256df890e1f4fdeb60cb7e79c2431
#
_entry.id   989256df890e1f4fdeb60cb7e79c2431
#
_cell.length_a   1.000
_cell.length_b   1.000
_cell.length_c   1.000
_cell.angle_alpha   90.00
_cell.angle_beta   90.00
_cell.angle_gamma   90.00
#
_symmetry.space_group_name_H-M   'P 1'
#
loop_
_entity.id
_entity.type
_entity.pdbx_description
1 polymer ?
#
loop_
_entity_poly.entity_id
_entity_poly.type
_entity_poly.pdbx_seq_one_letter_code
_entity_poly.pdbx_strand_id
1 'polypeptide(L)'
;MTAPDSDLHLRQYNQRDGTAVWRLHELAMEPTATDPADIPGTEDLRDVEGAYLETGGGFLVGVLPGVAADDPAAGDAPAVHDGLLVAMGGVLPNEAGHEDERSVAGAAELHRMRVAPASQRRGYGRELLHALERWARNAGFDPLLATTARTQPAAVEFYREEGYEVAGESMEAGYELVHFEKSLR
;
A
#
# COMPACT_ATOMS: atom_id res chain seq x y z
N MET A 1 21.31 -1.31 -18.92
CA MET A 1 21.64 -1.45 -17.50
C MET A 1 20.47 -2.17 -16.86
N THR A 2 20.59 -3.47 -16.63
CA THR A 2 19.58 -4.27 -15.94
C THR A 2 19.47 -3.73 -14.52
N ALA A 3 18.23 -3.42 -14.08
CA ALA A 3 17.99 -3.16 -12.67
C ALA A 3 18.55 -4.34 -11.87
N PRO A 4 19.17 -4.12 -10.70
CA PRO A 4 19.57 -5.22 -9.85
C PRO A 4 18.35 -6.12 -9.62
N ASP A 5 18.54 -7.44 -9.75
CA ASP A 5 17.50 -8.41 -9.39
C ASP A 5 17.06 -8.08 -7.96
N SER A 6 15.83 -7.60 -7.84
CA SER A 6 15.24 -7.34 -6.52
C SER A 6 15.03 -8.68 -5.84
N ASP A 7 15.38 -8.75 -4.58
CA ASP A 7 15.08 -9.89 -3.73
C ASP A 7 13.62 -9.93 -3.26
N LEU A 8 12.82 -8.89 -3.61
CA LEU A 8 11.41 -8.80 -3.28
C LEU A 8 10.56 -9.62 -4.24
N HIS A 9 9.82 -10.57 -3.71
CA HIS A 9 8.80 -11.32 -4.43
C HIS A 9 7.42 -10.71 -4.20
N LEU A 10 6.86 -10.10 -5.23
CA LEU A 10 5.50 -9.56 -5.21
C LEU A 10 4.50 -10.61 -5.67
N ARG A 11 3.46 -10.83 -4.86
CA ARG A 11 2.35 -11.73 -5.17
C ARG A 11 1.02 -11.23 -4.65
N GLN A 12 -0.06 -11.80 -5.12
CA GLN A 12 -1.39 -11.52 -4.60
C GLN A 12 -1.51 -12.00 -3.15
N TYR A 13 -2.27 -11.26 -2.36
CA TYR A 13 -2.67 -11.65 -1.01
C TYR A 13 -3.33 -13.02 -1.00
N ASN A 14 -3.04 -13.78 0.02
CA ASN A 14 -3.71 -15.03 0.35
C ASN A 14 -4.27 -14.93 1.79
N GLN A 15 -5.40 -15.56 2.05
CA GLN A 15 -6.05 -15.53 3.38
C GLN A 15 -5.09 -15.90 4.54
N ARG A 16 -4.10 -16.75 4.28
CA ARG A 16 -3.06 -17.12 5.26
C ARG A 16 -2.17 -15.93 5.68
N ASP A 17 -2.12 -14.87 4.88
CA ASP A 17 -1.31 -13.69 5.15
C ASP A 17 -1.98 -12.72 6.12
N GLY A 18 -3.25 -12.91 6.46
CA GLY A 18 -4.07 -11.94 7.19
C GLY A 18 -3.44 -11.46 8.51
N THR A 19 -2.93 -12.39 9.32
CA THR A 19 -2.23 -12.03 10.58
C THR A 19 -0.95 -11.24 10.31
N ALA A 20 -0.20 -11.61 9.28
CA ALA A 20 1.05 -10.95 8.90
C ALA A 20 0.78 -9.55 8.32
N VAL A 21 -0.27 -9.39 7.53
CA VAL A 21 -0.71 -8.08 6.99
C VAL A 21 -1.06 -7.12 8.12
N TRP A 22 -1.85 -7.58 9.11
CA TRP A 22 -2.15 -6.76 10.27
C TRP A 22 -0.89 -6.39 11.07
N ARG A 23 -0.01 -7.36 11.32
CA ARG A 23 1.26 -7.09 12.04
C ARG A 23 2.15 -6.11 11.29
N LEU A 24 2.25 -6.20 9.96
CA LEU A 24 2.98 -5.23 9.17
C LEU A 24 2.38 -3.82 9.28
N HIS A 25 1.04 -3.72 9.32
CA HIS A 25 0.37 -2.45 9.53
C HIS A 25 0.78 -1.83 10.89
N GLU A 26 0.72 -2.60 11.98
CA GLU A 26 1.16 -2.15 13.30
C GLU A 26 2.61 -1.64 13.27
N LEU A 27 3.54 -2.44 12.73
CA LEU A 27 4.96 -2.06 12.63
C LEU A 27 5.18 -0.78 11.81
N ALA A 28 4.48 -0.62 10.72
CA ALA A 28 4.62 0.56 9.87
C ALA A 28 4.06 1.83 10.53
N MET A 29 3.17 1.69 11.49
CA MET A 29 2.56 2.82 12.21
C MET A 29 3.29 3.18 13.51
N GLU A 30 4.10 2.29 14.08
CA GLU A 30 4.88 2.56 15.30
C GLU A 30 5.63 3.90 15.27
N PRO A 31 6.34 4.28 14.17
CA PRO A 31 7.05 5.55 14.12
C PRO A 31 6.14 6.79 14.12
N THR A 32 4.87 6.63 13.84
CA THR A 32 3.90 7.75 13.75
C THR A 32 3.28 8.12 15.08
N ALA A 33 3.50 7.33 16.13
CA ALA A 33 2.86 7.43 17.44
C ALA A 33 1.31 7.43 17.41
N THR A 34 0.75 6.95 16.31
CA THR A 34 -0.70 6.77 16.14
C THR A 34 -1.06 5.32 16.43
N ASP A 35 -2.10 5.08 17.24
CA ASP A 35 -2.59 3.71 17.42
C ASP A 35 -3.09 3.19 16.07
N PRO A 36 -2.58 2.04 15.60
CA PRO A 36 -3.01 1.45 14.33
C PRO A 36 -4.51 1.22 14.23
N ALA A 37 -5.17 0.96 15.36
CA ALA A 37 -6.62 0.73 15.43
C ALA A 37 -7.43 2.04 15.32
N ASP A 38 -6.82 3.20 15.61
CA ASP A 38 -7.49 4.51 15.56
C ASP A 38 -7.47 5.12 14.16
N ILE A 39 -6.78 4.48 13.19
CA ILE A 39 -6.77 4.97 11.80
C ILE A 39 -8.09 4.57 11.14
N PRO A 40 -8.87 5.53 10.64
CA PRO A 40 -10.16 5.23 10.01
C PRO A 40 -10.03 4.22 8.86
N GLY A 41 -10.98 3.29 8.80
CA GLY A 41 -11.08 2.32 7.71
C GLY A 41 -10.11 1.14 7.78
N THR A 42 -9.31 0.98 8.85
CA THR A 42 -8.33 -0.12 8.97
C THR A 42 -8.95 -1.50 9.18
N GLU A 43 -10.27 -1.57 9.40
CA GLU A 43 -11.02 -2.83 9.41
C GLU A 43 -10.87 -3.61 8.10
N ASP A 44 -10.59 -2.94 6.98
CA ASP A 44 -10.33 -3.54 5.68
C ASP A 44 -9.14 -4.52 5.72
N LEU A 45 -8.13 -4.25 6.57
CA LEU A 45 -6.97 -5.14 6.75
C LEU A 45 -7.28 -6.39 7.58
N ARG A 46 -8.42 -6.46 8.24
CA ARG A 46 -8.88 -7.64 8.97
C ARG A 46 -9.70 -8.58 8.07
N ASP A 47 -10.18 -8.06 6.94
CA ASP A 47 -10.91 -8.79 5.92
C ASP A 47 -10.52 -8.31 4.53
N VAL A 48 -9.27 -8.55 4.16
CA VAL A 48 -8.72 -8.16 2.85
C VAL A 48 -9.47 -8.81 1.69
N GLU A 49 -9.95 -10.04 1.87
CA GLU A 49 -10.71 -10.74 0.84
C GLU A 49 -12.03 -10.04 0.54
N GLY A 50 -12.84 -9.78 1.57
CA GLY A 50 -14.11 -9.07 1.43
C GLY A 50 -13.94 -7.61 1.02
N ALA A 51 -12.98 -6.91 1.60
CA ALA A 51 -12.79 -5.47 1.35
C ALA A 51 -12.18 -5.16 -0.01
N TYR A 52 -11.27 -5.99 -0.52
CA TYR A 52 -10.54 -5.73 -1.77
C TYR A 52 -10.91 -6.69 -2.90
N LEU A 53 -10.82 -8.00 -2.68
CA LEU A 53 -10.91 -8.96 -3.78
C LEU A 53 -12.35 -9.14 -4.26
N GLU A 54 -13.31 -9.19 -3.35
CA GLU A 54 -14.74 -9.33 -3.68
C GLU A 54 -15.36 -8.05 -4.25
N THR A 55 -14.74 -6.89 -4.01
CA THR A 55 -15.21 -5.59 -4.51
C THR A 55 -14.64 -5.22 -5.88
N GLY A 56 -13.89 -6.11 -6.51
CA GLY A 56 -13.25 -5.87 -7.80
C GLY A 56 -11.90 -5.13 -7.71
N GLY A 57 -11.36 -5.03 -6.51
CA GLY A 57 -10.02 -4.50 -6.24
C GLY A 57 -8.95 -5.58 -6.25
N GLY A 58 -7.74 -5.21 -5.85
CA GLY A 58 -6.60 -6.11 -5.71
C GLY A 58 -5.77 -5.77 -4.48
N PHE A 59 -5.10 -6.76 -3.92
CA PHE A 59 -4.19 -6.56 -2.80
C PHE A 59 -2.92 -7.38 -3.00
N LEU A 60 -1.78 -6.69 -3.02
CA LEU A 60 -0.47 -7.31 -3.21
C LEU A 60 0.34 -7.30 -1.92
N VAL A 61 1.12 -8.34 -1.74
CA VAL A 61 2.11 -8.45 -0.67
C VAL A 61 3.49 -8.66 -1.27
N GLY A 62 4.50 -8.07 -0.63
CA GLY A 62 5.90 -8.23 -0.97
C GLY A 62 6.60 -9.06 0.09
N VAL A 63 7.20 -10.14 -0.34
CA VAL A 63 7.85 -11.15 0.50
C VAL A 63 9.32 -11.25 0.18
N LEU A 64 10.18 -11.34 1.20
CA LEU A 64 11.58 -11.72 1.08
C LEU A 64 11.70 -13.25 1.25
N PRO A 65 11.86 -14.01 0.16
CA PRO A 65 11.93 -15.46 0.24
C PRO A 65 13.24 -15.92 0.87
N GLY A 66 13.17 -17.00 1.65
CA GLY A 66 14.37 -17.63 2.24
C GLY A 66 15.04 -16.84 3.36
N VAL A 67 14.49 -15.71 3.78
CA VAL A 67 14.95 -14.98 4.95
C VAL A 67 14.28 -15.56 6.19
N ALA A 68 15.08 -15.94 7.18
CA ALA A 68 14.56 -16.49 8.43
C ALA A 68 14.05 -15.35 9.34
N ALA A 69 13.04 -15.64 10.14
CA ALA A 69 12.43 -14.66 11.04
C ALA A 69 13.39 -14.15 12.14
N ASP A 70 14.48 -14.87 12.39
CA ASP A 70 15.54 -14.52 13.34
C ASP A 70 16.74 -13.80 12.68
N ASP A 71 16.67 -13.51 11.38
CA ASP A 71 17.69 -12.71 10.69
C ASP A 71 17.67 -11.27 11.20
N PRO A 72 18.78 -10.73 11.73
CA PRO A 72 18.84 -9.35 12.19
C PRO A 72 18.48 -8.30 11.13
N ALA A 73 18.64 -8.61 9.86
CA ALA A 73 18.29 -7.73 8.74
C ALA A 73 16.76 -7.71 8.46
N ALA A 74 16.03 -8.68 8.99
CA ALA A 74 14.58 -8.79 8.84
C ALA A 74 13.82 -7.80 9.73
N GLY A 75 14.45 -7.32 10.82
CA GLY A 75 13.73 -6.57 11.87
C GLY A 75 12.59 -7.42 12.43
N ASP A 76 11.48 -6.75 12.77
CA ASP A 76 10.28 -7.40 13.30
C ASP A 76 9.26 -7.79 12.20
N ALA A 77 9.70 -7.90 10.94
CA ALA A 77 8.82 -8.25 9.82
C ALA A 77 8.17 -9.63 10.05
N PRO A 78 6.85 -9.75 9.87
CA PRO A 78 6.13 -10.99 10.15
C PRO A 78 6.46 -12.09 9.14
N ALA A 79 6.61 -13.33 9.65
CA ALA A 79 6.80 -14.51 8.82
C ALA A 79 5.50 -14.93 8.13
N VAL A 80 5.62 -15.36 6.89
CA VAL A 80 4.59 -15.99 6.06
C VAL A 80 5.11 -17.32 5.51
N HIS A 81 4.27 -18.06 4.80
CA HIS A 81 4.62 -19.42 4.35
C HIS A 81 5.80 -19.47 3.37
N ASP A 82 6.10 -18.39 2.67
CA ASP A 82 7.14 -18.29 1.63
C ASP A 82 8.28 -17.32 1.97
N GLY A 83 8.31 -16.77 3.20
CA GLY A 83 9.38 -15.88 3.66
C GLY A 83 8.94 -14.87 4.69
N LEU A 84 9.43 -13.63 4.60
CA LEU A 84 9.04 -12.51 5.45
C LEU A 84 8.22 -11.49 4.67
N LEU A 85 7.06 -11.12 5.18
CA LEU A 85 6.20 -10.11 4.59
C LEU A 85 6.71 -8.73 4.97
N VAL A 86 7.24 -7.99 4.01
CA VAL A 86 7.90 -6.69 4.22
C VAL A 86 7.20 -5.52 3.52
N ALA A 87 6.29 -5.80 2.61
CA ALA A 87 5.54 -4.77 1.91
C ALA A 87 4.09 -5.21 1.66
N MET A 88 3.17 -4.27 1.59
CA MET A 88 1.78 -4.52 1.21
C MET A 88 1.14 -3.27 0.61
N GLY A 89 0.11 -3.46 -0.18
CA GLY A 89 -0.73 -2.39 -0.70
C GLY A 89 -1.91 -2.92 -1.48
N GLY A 90 -2.98 -2.15 -1.51
CA GLY A 90 -4.21 -2.48 -2.21
C GLY A 90 -4.61 -1.42 -3.22
N VAL A 91 -5.47 -1.82 -4.12
CA VAL A 91 -6.18 -0.95 -5.07
C VAL A 91 -7.66 -1.28 -4.98
N LEU A 92 -8.49 -0.26 -4.82
CA LEU A 92 -9.94 -0.39 -4.89
C LEU A 92 -10.49 0.41 -6.08
N PRO A 93 -11.55 -0.08 -6.76
CA PRO A 93 -12.34 0.79 -7.60
C PRO A 93 -12.77 2.02 -6.79
N ASN A 94 -12.60 3.22 -7.32
CA ASN A 94 -12.90 4.45 -6.56
C ASN A 94 -14.37 4.52 -6.12
N GLU A 95 -15.27 3.88 -6.86
CA GLU A 95 -16.69 3.77 -6.48
C GLU A 95 -16.95 2.83 -5.29
N ALA A 96 -15.99 1.97 -4.95
CA ALA A 96 -16.05 1.05 -3.81
C ALA A 96 -15.21 1.53 -2.61
N GLY A 97 -14.57 2.68 -2.73
CA GLY A 97 -13.74 3.31 -1.69
C GLY A 97 -14.54 3.93 -0.56
N HIS A 98 -13.86 4.65 0.32
CA HIS A 98 -14.48 5.33 1.45
C HIS A 98 -15.25 6.58 1.00
N GLU A 99 -16.32 6.94 1.74
CA GLU A 99 -17.17 8.11 1.43
C GLU A 99 -16.40 9.45 1.38
N ASP A 100 -15.27 9.51 2.08
CA ASP A 100 -14.41 10.69 2.17
C ASP A 100 -13.43 10.83 0.99
N GLU A 101 -13.43 9.86 0.07
CA GLU A 101 -12.56 9.85 -1.10
C GLU A 101 -13.15 10.65 -2.25
N ARG A 102 -12.27 11.22 -3.06
CA ARG A 102 -12.64 11.92 -4.27
C ARG A 102 -13.30 10.96 -5.26
N SER A 103 -14.52 11.26 -5.71
CA SER A 103 -15.23 10.44 -6.68
C SER A 103 -14.78 10.77 -8.12
N VAL A 104 -14.12 9.82 -8.78
CA VAL A 104 -13.66 9.94 -10.17
C VAL A 104 -14.06 8.70 -10.96
N ALA A 105 -14.90 8.89 -11.97
CA ALA A 105 -15.40 7.79 -12.78
C ALA A 105 -14.28 7.02 -13.49
N GLY A 106 -14.30 5.70 -13.41
CA GLY A 106 -13.32 4.81 -14.04
C GLY A 106 -11.96 4.77 -13.32
N ALA A 107 -11.80 5.52 -12.23
CA ALA A 107 -10.58 5.50 -11.43
C ALA A 107 -10.53 4.31 -10.47
N ALA A 108 -9.33 3.99 -10.05
CA ALA A 108 -9.08 3.21 -8.83
C ALA A 108 -8.21 4.02 -7.87
N GLU A 109 -8.19 3.64 -6.62
CA GLU A 109 -7.40 4.32 -5.59
C GLU A 109 -6.50 3.34 -4.85
N LEU A 110 -5.29 3.81 -4.55
CA LEU A 110 -4.29 3.10 -3.76
C LEU A 110 -4.65 3.18 -2.27
N HIS A 111 -4.59 2.04 -1.62
CA HIS A 111 -4.81 1.92 -0.19
C HIS A 111 -3.69 1.15 0.49
N ARG A 112 -3.44 1.46 1.75
CA ARG A 112 -2.61 0.66 2.66
C ARG A 112 -1.20 0.36 2.14
N MET A 113 -0.63 1.26 1.34
CA MET A 113 0.79 1.18 0.96
C MET A 113 1.67 1.22 2.21
N ARG A 114 2.34 0.12 2.51
CA ARG A 114 3.23 -0.02 3.67
C ARG A 114 4.48 -0.79 3.31
N VAL A 115 5.59 -0.39 3.91
CA VAL A 115 6.86 -1.13 3.89
C VAL A 115 7.36 -1.21 5.32
N ALA A 116 7.77 -2.40 5.75
CA ALA A 116 8.35 -2.62 7.08
C ALA A 116 9.52 -1.65 7.34
N PRO A 117 9.61 -1.01 8.51
CA PRO A 117 10.63 0.01 8.78
C PRO A 117 12.05 -0.43 8.45
N ALA A 118 12.44 -1.65 8.84
CA ALA A 118 13.76 -2.21 8.55
C ALA A 118 14.02 -2.48 7.04
N SER A 119 12.97 -2.50 6.22
CA SER A 119 13.03 -2.77 4.78
C SER A 119 12.82 -1.52 3.92
N GLN A 120 12.62 -0.35 4.53
CA GLN A 120 12.47 0.91 3.81
C GLN A 120 13.76 1.34 3.11
N ARG A 121 13.63 2.23 2.10
CA ARG A 121 14.73 2.81 1.30
C ARG A 121 15.53 1.78 0.48
N ARG A 122 14.95 0.61 0.25
CA ARG A 122 15.50 -0.45 -0.64
C ARG A 122 14.82 -0.49 -2.01
N GLY A 123 13.87 0.41 -2.28
CA GLY A 123 13.10 0.44 -3.52
C GLY A 123 11.81 -0.38 -3.47
N TYR A 124 11.53 -1.13 -2.42
CA TYR A 124 10.37 -2.03 -2.35
C TYR A 124 9.01 -1.32 -2.48
N GLY A 125 8.88 -0.11 -1.91
CA GLY A 125 7.68 0.70 -2.09
C GLY A 125 7.42 1.07 -3.55
N ARG A 126 8.47 1.40 -4.30
CA ARG A 126 8.41 1.70 -5.74
C ARG A 126 8.02 0.47 -6.55
N GLU A 127 8.63 -0.67 -6.26
CA GLU A 127 8.31 -1.93 -6.95
C GLU A 127 6.86 -2.35 -6.73
N LEU A 128 6.40 -2.25 -5.48
CA LEU A 128 5.00 -2.51 -5.11
C LEU A 128 4.05 -1.55 -5.84
N LEU A 129 4.35 -0.24 -5.84
CA LEU A 129 3.54 0.76 -6.54
C LEU A 129 3.43 0.44 -8.03
N HIS A 130 4.54 0.16 -8.70
CA HIS A 130 4.53 -0.18 -10.12
C HIS A 130 3.77 -1.48 -10.42
N ALA A 131 3.78 -2.44 -9.48
CA ALA A 131 2.97 -3.65 -9.62
C ALA A 131 1.47 -3.35 -9.49
N LEU A 132 1.08 -2.51 -8.54
CA LEU A 132 -0.31 -2.05 -8.37
C LEU A 132 -0.78 -1.21 -9.55
N GLU A 133 0.06 -0.34 -10.11
CA GLU A 133 -0.23 0.41 -11.34
C GLU A 133 -0.48 -0.53 -12.53
N ARG A 134 0.37 -1.56 -12.69
CA ARG A 134 0.15 -2.57 -13.74
C ARG A 134 -1.14 -3.33 -13.53
N TRP A 135 -1.43 -3.69 -12.28
CA TRP A 135 -2.67 -4.37 -11.94
C TRP A 135 -3.88 -3.50 -12.30
N ALA A 136 -3.91 -2.24 -11.85
CA ALA A 136 -4.99 -1.30 -12.12
C ALA A 136 -5.20 -1.07 -13.64
N ARG A 137 -4.10 -0.88 -14.38
CA ARG A 137 -4.14 -0.74 -15.84
C ARG A 137 -4.73 -1.97 -16.53
N ASN A 138 -4.32 -3.17 -16.12
CA ASN A 138 -4.81 -4.42 -16.68
C ASN A 138 -6.30 -4.66 -16.35
N ALA A 139 -6.75 -4.16 -15.20
CA ALA A 139 -8.17 -4.17 -14.82
C ALA A 139 -9.00 -3.08 -15.51
N GLY A 140 -8.36 -2.19 -16.28
CA GLY A 140 -9.03 -1.15 -17.06
C GLY A 140 -9.28 0.16 -16.32
N PHE A 141 -8.66 0.37 -15.16
CA PHE A 141 -8.78 1.61 -14.40
C PHE A 141 -7.84 2.70 -14.93
N ASP A 142 -8.34 3.92 -14.98
CA ASP A 142 -7.60 5.14 -15.30
C ASP A 142 -8.44 6.37 -14.93
N PRO A 143 -7.93 7.32 -14.13
CA PRO A 143 -6.61 7.35 -13.52
C PRO A 143 -6.47 6.47 -12.27
N LEU A 144 -5.25 6.34 -11.73
CA LEU A 144 -4.99 5.82 -10.40
C LEU A 144 -4.83 6.98 -9.42
N LEU A 145 -5.56 6.91 -8.32
CA LEU A 145 -5.62 7.91 -7.27
C LEU A 145 -4.81 7.46 -6.05
N ALA A 146 -4.34 8.43 -5.28
CA ALA A 146 -3.74 8.19 -3.97
C ALA A 146 -4.04 9.38 -3.04
N THR A 147 -4.24 9.10 -1.77
CA THR A 147 -4.45 10.12 -0.74
C THR A 147 -3.49 9.88 0.42
N THR A 148 -2.86 10.94 0.91
CA THR A 148 -1.99 10.88 2.08
C THR A 148 -2.11 12.12 2.94
N ALA A 149 -1.82 12.01 4.24
CA ALA A 149 -1.79 13.16 5.12
C ALA A 149 -0.57 14.05 4.83
N ARG A 150 -0.75 15.36 4.81
CA ARG A 150 0.33 16.34 4.63
C ARG A 150 1.43 16.20 5.68
N THR A 151 1.08 15.70 6.85
CA THR A 151 2.03 15.39 7.95
C THR A 151 2.95 14.22 7.65
N GLN A 152 2.78 13.54 6.49
CA GLN A 152 3.64 12.47 6.00
C GLN A 152 4.46 12.95 4.78
N PRO A 153 5.48 13.81 4.96
CA PRO A 153 6.20 14.44 3.86
C PRO A 153 6.91 13.42 2.95
N ALA A 154 7.37 12.31 3.50
CA ALA A 154 8.00 11.24 2.72
C ALA A 154 7.02 10.58 1.74
N ALA A 155 5.75 10.41 2.11
CA ALA A 155 4.73 9.88 1.21
C ALA A 155 4.35 10.91 0.13
N VAL A 156 4.25 12.19 0.49
CA VAL A 156 3.98 13.28 -0.46
C VAL A 156 5.09 13.36 -1.52
N GLU A 157 6.36 13.31 -1.10
CA GLU A 157 7.50 13.32 -2.01
C GLU A 157 7.54 12.06 -2.89
N PHE A 158 7.31 10.90 -2.31
CA PHE A 158 7.26 9.62 -3.01
C PHE A 158 6.27 9.63 -4.17
N TYR A 159 5.02 10.04 -3.96
CA TYR A 159 4.05 10.11 -5.04
C TYR A 159 4.44 11.10 -6.15
N ARG A 160 5.01 12.25 -5.79
CA ARG A 160 5.52 13.22 -6.77
C ARG A 160 6.67 12.65 -7.62
N GLU A 161 7.62 11.98 -6.99
CA GLU A 161 8.73 11.32 -7.69
C GLU A 161 8.26 10.21 -8.63
N GLU A 162 7.18 9.53 -8.27
CA GLU A 162 6.57 8.47 -9.10
C GLU A 162 5.61 9.01 -10.18
N GLY A 163 5.56 10.32 -10.36
CA GLY A 163 4.81 10.97 -11.44
C GLY A 163 3.33 11.19 -11.15
N TYR A 164 2.93 11.18 -9.90
CA TYR A 164 1.60 11.59 -9.49
C TYR A 164 1.52 13.11 -9.38
N GLU A 165 0.44 13.68 -9.87
CA GLU A 165 0.15 15.11 -9.79
C GLU A 165 -0.82 15.38 -8.63
N VAL A 166 -0.67 16.53 -7.97
CA VAL A 166 -1.61 16.96 -6.94
C VAL A 166 -2.91 17.39 -7.61
N ALA A 167 -3.99 16.72 -7.28
CA ALA A 167 -5.31 16.97 -7.83
C ALA A 167 -6.22 17.76 -6.87
N GLY A 168 -5.85 17.85 -5.61
CA GLY A 168 -6.60 18.60 -4.61
C GLY A 168 -6.08 18.40 -3.20
N GLU A 169 -6.71 19.10 -2.28
CA GLU A 169 -6.46 19.02 -0.85
C GLU A 169 -7.80 19.06 -0.11
N SER A 170 -7.88 18.39 1.04
CA SER A 170 -9.06 18.44 1.91
C SER A 170 -8.65 18.43 3.39
N MET A 171 -9.62 18.66 4.25
CA MET A 171 -9.45 18.56 5.70
C MET A 171 -10.46 17.55 6.22
N GLU A 172 -9.97 16.44 6.78
CA GLU A 172 -10.82 15.37 7.29
C GLU A 172 -10.32 14.87 8.65
N ALA A 173 -11.23 14.70 9.58
CA ALA A 173 -10.92 14.25 10.94
C ALA A 173 -9.76 15.00 11.61
N GLY A 174 -9.55 16.29 11.25
CA GLY A 174 -8.45 17.13 11.75
C GLY A 174 -7.12 16.94 11.02
N TYR A 175 -7.09 16.14 9.96
CA TYR A 175 -5.91 15.95 9.11
C TYR A 175 -6.05 16.69 7.79
N GLU A 176 -5.01 17.41 7.40
CA GLU A 176 -4.87 17.96 6.06
C GLU A 176 -4.42 16.86 5.10
N LEU A 177 -5.27 16.56 4.12
CA LEU A 177 -5.03 15.51 3.13
C LEU A 177 -4.59 16.10 1.79
N VAL A 178 -3.66 15.42 1.12
CA VAL A 178 -3.23 15.71 -0.24
C VAL A 178 -3.71 14.58 -1.15
N HIS A 179 -4.47 14.94 -2.18
CA HIS A 179 -5.01 14.02 -3.17
C HIS A 179 -4.15 14.05 -4.43
N PHE A 180 -3.73 12.89 -4.86
CA PHE A 180 -2.90 12.68 -6.03
C PHE A 180 -3.65 11.90 -7.11
N GLU A 181 -3.26 12.10 -8.36
CA GLU A 181 -3.71 11.29 -9.48
C GLU A 181 -2.58 11.07 -10.48
N LYS A 182 -2.64 9.93 -11.17
CA LYS A 182 -1.74 9.58 -12.27
C LYS A 182 -2.52 8.86 -13.37
N SER A 183 -2.43 9.35 -14.62
CA SER A 183 -2.93 8.59 -15.76
C SER A 183 -2.08 7.35 -15.99
N LEU A 184 -2.74 6.23 -16.23
CA LEU A 184 -2.11 4.94 -16.52
C LEU A 184 -2.03 4.62 -18.02
N ARG A 185 -2.47 5.54 -18.87
CA ARG A 185 -2.43 5.40 -20.35
C ARG A 185 -1.04 5.54 -20.91
#